data_8971277ffb8d61f3cea7a6650109c6b3
#
_entry.id   8971277ffb8d61f3cea7a6650109c6b3
#
_cell.length_a   1.000
_cell.length_b   1.000
_cell.length_c   1.000
_cell.angle_alpha   90.00
_cell.angle_beta   90.00
_cell.angle_gamma   90.00
#
_symmetry.space_group_name_H-M   'P 1'
#
loop_
_entity.id
_entity.type
_entity.pdbx_description
1 polymer ?
#
loop_
_entity_poly.entity_id
_entity_poly.type
_entity_poly.pdbx_seq_one_letter_code
_entity_poly.pdbx_strand_id
1 'polypeptide(L)'
;RVGTRKMDKQPTGLLDNMLYAAGGLLIYGPLRNTLGFSRLRVAYTAGEAIGPDLFTFYRSIGINLKQLYGSTETAVFVCLQPDHQAKPDTVGVPCEGVEIKLSDSGEILVKSPGLLKAYYKNPEATAEVLTADGWYHTSDAGFLDNDGHLKIIDRVKDVGRLAGGSNDGAMFAPKYIENKLKFFPVIKEAVAFGDGRDRVCVMLNIDFDAVGNWAERRGMPYAGYTDLAQKPEVYELMKDCLQQVNADLSRDDKLSGSQIHRFLVLHKELDADDGELTRTNKVRRGFIGDKYGVLLEALYQGRTEQHIETQVRFEDGRTGVVSATLQIADCKVFSPMHAAA
;
A
#
# COMPACT_ATOMS: atom_id res chain seq x y z
N ARG A 1 -5.76 -2.98 -21.34
CA ARG A 1 -5.20 -4.27 -21.78
C ARG A 1 -4.33 -4.14 -23.02
N VAL A 2 -4.84 -3.61 -24.19
CA VAL A 2 -4.05 -3.50 -25.43
C VAL A 2 -2.86 -2.54 -25.25
N GLY A 3 -3.09 -1.38 -24.65
CA GLY A 3 -2.03 -0.37 -24.42
C GLY A 3 -0.86 -0.91 -23.60
N THR A 4 -1.13 -1.62 -22.49
CA THR A 4 -0.09 -2.24 -21.65
C THR A 4 0.68 -3.30 -22.45
N ARG A 5 0.01 -4.20 -23.15
CA ARG A 5 0.66 -5.20 -24.02
C ARG A 5 1.60 -4.58 -25.05
N LYS A 6 1.17 -3.48 -25.68
CA LYS A 6 2.02 -2.75 -26.64
C LYS A 6 3.25 -2.15 -25.97
N MET A 7 3.08 -1.60 -24.76
CA MET A 7 4.20 -1.08 -23.98
C MET A 7 5.24 -2.16 -23.67
N ASP A 8 4.78 -3.39 -23.41
CA ASP A 8 5.63 -4.53 -23.04
C ASP A 8 6.01 -5.39 -24.25
N LYS A 9 5.83 -4.89 -25.50
CA LYS A 9 6.08 -5.56 -26.78
C LYS A 9 5.43 -6.94 -26.89
N GLN A 10 4.33 -7.16 -26.18
CA GLN A 10 3.57 -8.40 -26.27
C GLN A 10 2.70 -8.42 -27.53
N PRO A 11 2.45 -9.58 -28.11
CA PRO A 11 1.62 -9.71 -29.31
C PRO A 11 0.18 -9.24 -29.06
N THR A 12 -0.36 -8.49 -30.02
CA THR A 12 -1.76 -7.99 -30.02
C THR A 12 -2.43 -8.34 -31.35
N GLY A 13 -3.73 -8.62 -31.29
CA GLY A 13 -4.52 -8.92 -32.50
C GLY A 13 -4.69 -7.72 -33.44
N LEU A 14 -4.97 -7.98 -34.72
CA LEU A 14 -5.16 -6.92 -35.71
C LEU A 14 -6.34 -6.02 -35.33
N LEU A 15 -7.49 -6.60 -34.95
CA LEU A 15 -8.67 -5.88 -34.52
C LEU A 15 -8.40 -5.03 -33.27
N ASP A 16 -7.69 -5.58 -32.27
CA ASP A 16 -7.26 -4.88 -31.06
C ASP A 16 -6.39 -3.66 -31.40
N ASN A 17 -5.51 -3.79 -32.38
CA ASN A 17 -4.65 -2.71 -32.84
C ASN A 17 -5.45 -1.59 -33.53
N MET A 18 -6.41 -1.96 -34.36
CA MET A 18 -7.30 -0.99 -35.03
C MET A 18 -8.16 -0.22 -34.03
N LEU A 19 -8.79 -0.93 -33.07
CA LEU A 19 -9.59 -0.32 -32.00
C LEU A 19 -8.74 0.57 -31.09
N TYR A 20 -7.52 0.15 -30.77
CA TYR A 20 -6.60 0.96 -29.97
C TYR A 20 -6.16 2.23 -30.72
N ALA A 21 -5.93 2.15 -32.03
CA ALA A 21 -5.57 3.31 -32.85
C ALA A 21 -6.75 4.30 -32.94
N ALA A 22 -7.99 3.82 -33.17
CA ALA A 22 -9.19 4.64 -33.13
C ALA A 22 -9.40 5.28 -31.74
N GLY A 23 -9.24 4.50 -30.66
CA GLY A 23 -9.24 5.00 -29.27
C GLY A 23 -8.15 6.05 -29.03
N GLY A 24 -6.98 5.88 -29.66
CA GLY A 24 -5.89 6.84 -29.62
C GLY A 24 -6.26 8.21 -30.19
N LEU A 25 -7.00 8.21 -31.30
CA LEU A 25 -7.46 9.43 -31.94
C LEU A 25 -8.60 10.10 -31.18
N LEU A 26 -9.60 9.32 -30.75
CA LEU A 26 -10.86 9.85 -30.22
C LEU A 26 -10.85 10.08 -28.71
N ILE A 27 -10.07 9.30 -27.94
CA ILE A 27 -10.12 9.26 -26.47
C ILE A 27 -8.74 9.49 -25.88
N TYR A 28 -7.76 8.62 -26.13
CA TYR A 28 -6.49 8.63 -25.40
C TYR A 28 -5.60 9.83 -25.79
N GLY A 29 -5.65 10.28 -27.04
CA GLY A 29 -4.95 11.47 -27.50
C GLY A 29 -5.46 12.74 -26.82
N PRO A 30 -6.76 13.07 -26.91
CA PRO A 30 -7.38 14.18 -26.20
C PRO A 30 -7.11 14.11 -24.68
N LEU A 31 -7.28 12.93 -24.06
CA LEU A 31 -7.04 12.76 -22.64
C LEU A 31 -5.58 13.07 -22.25
N ARG A 32 -4.61 12.53 -22.99
CA ARG A 32 -3.18 12.86 -22.76
C ARG A 32 -2.90 14.34 -22.94
N ASN A 33 -3.57 14.99 -23.90
CA ASN A 33 -3.42 16.43 -24.12
C ASN A 33 -3.96 17.23 -22.93
N THR A 34 -5.14 16.87 -22.43
CA THR A 34 -5.74 17.51 -21.24
C THR A 34 -4.87 17.34 -20.01
N LEU A 35 -4.26 16.15 -19.83
CA LEU A 35 -3.33 15.85 -18.73
C LEU A 35 -1.93 16.46 -18.92
N GLY A 36 -1.63 17.10 -20.06
CA GLY A 36 -0.31 17.64 -20.39
C GLY A 36 0.72 16.59 -20.81
N PHE A 37 0.29 15.36 -21.13
CA PHE A 37 1.18 14.21 -21.36
C PHE A 37 1.40 13.86 -22.83
N SER A 38 0.90 14.69 -23.79
CA SER A 38 1.00 14.39 -25.23
C SER A 38 2.43 14.25 -25.75
N ARG A 39 3.39 14.91 -25.10
CA ARG A 39 4.83 14.93 -25.51
C ARG A 39 5.72 14.11 -24.61
N LEU A 40 5.17 13.43 -23.59
CA LEU A 40 5.94 12.57 -22.72
C LEU A 40 6.47 11.35 -23.48
N ARG A 41 7.77 11.09 -23.34
CA ARG A 41 8.42 9.86 -23.82
C ARG A 41 8.51 8.82 -22.72
N VAL A 42 8.75 9.26 -21.49
CA VAL A 42 8.86 8.43 -20.29
C VAL A 42 8.38 9.22 -19.09
N ALA A 43 7.75 8.57 -18.14
CA ALA A 43 7.37 9.12 -16.84
C ALA A 43 7.87 8.19 -15.73
N TYR A 44 8.28 8.78 -14.62
CA TYR A 44 8.73 8.04 -13.44
C TYR A 44 7.87 8.39 -12.23
N THR A 45 7.59 7.39 -11.40
CA THR A 45 6.98 7.56 -10.08
C THR A 45 7.87 6.94 -9.03
N ALA A 46 7.98 7.60 -7.88
CA ALA A 46 8.85 7.20 -6.78
C ALA A 46 8.31 7.70 -5.44
N GLY A 47 8.94 7.25 -4.36
CA GLY A 47 8.66 7.70 -2.99
C GLY A 47 7.56 6.90 -2.31
N GLU A 48 6.53 6.49 -3.02
CA GLU A 48 5.45 5.62 -2.52
C GLU A 48 4.86 4.79 -3.67
N ALA A 49 4.22 3.66 -3.34
CA ALA A 49 3.58 2.82 -4.34
C ALA A 49 2.38 3.53 -4.97
N ILE A 50 2.33 3.57 -6.31
CA ILE A 50 1.26 4.24 -7.06
C ILE A 50 -0.04 3.42 -7.14
N GLY A 51 0.06 2.10 -6.92
CA GLY A 51 -1.04 1.16 -7.08
C GLY A 51 -1.19 0.59 -8.50
N PRO A 52 -1.65 -0.67 -8.59
CA PRO A 52 -1.71 -1.39 -9.85
C PRO A 52 -2.70 -0.78 -10.84
N ASP A 53 -3.84 -0.26 -10.37
CA ASP A 53 -4.88 0.28 -11.24
C ASP A 53 -4.44 1.59 -11.89
N LEU A 54 -3.89 2.51 -11.10
CA LEU A 54 -3.41 3.79 -11.60
C LEU A 54 -2.18 3.61 -12.49
N PHE A 55 -1.26 2.73 -12.12
CA PHE A 55 -0.12 2.35 -12.94
C PHE A 55 -0.56 1.78 -14.30
N THR A 56 -1.51 0.83 -14.27
CA THR A 56 -2.08 0.21 -15.47
C THR A 56 -2.86 1.21 -16.31
N PHE A 57 -3.61 2.10 -15.69
CA PHE A 57 -4.35 3.16 -16.38
C PHE A 57 -3.42 4.01 -17.26
N TYR A 58 -2.37 4.61 -16.68
CA TYR A 58 -1.44 5.45 -17.43
C TYR A 58 -0.74 4.68 -18.55
N ARG A 59 -0.30 3.46 -18.29
CA ARG A 59 0.31 2.62 -19.33
C ARG A 59 -0.69 2.23 -20.42
N SER A 60 -1.98 2.02 -20.07
CA SER A 60 -3.02 1.66 -21.03
C SER A 60 -3.32 2.76 -22.05
N ILE A 61 -3.20 4.02 -21.64
CA ILE A 61 -3.37 5.19 -22.54
C ILE A 61 -2.08 5.57 -23.27
N GLY A 62 -1.00 4.78 -23.14
CA GLY A 62 0.23 4.92 -23.91
C GLY A 62 1.31 5.79 -23.25
N ILE A 63 1.26 5.98 -21.92
CA ILE A 63 2.32 6.64 -21.16
C ILE A 63 3.31 5.58 -20.68
N ASN A 64 4.59 5.69 -21.05
CA ASN A 64 5.65 4.81 -20.55
C ASN A 64 5.98 5.17 -19.10
N LEU A 65 5.06 4.79 -18.20
CA LEU A 65 5.22 4.98 -16.77
C LEU A 65 6.05 3.85 -16.19
N LYS A 66 7.05 4.20 -15.39
CA LYS A 66 7.95 3.31 -14.68
C LYS A 66 8.02 3.68 -13.21
N GLN A 67 8.30 2.71 -12.37
CA GLN A 67 8.62 2.93 -10.97
C GLN A 67 10.13 2.95 -10.79
N LEU A 68 10.61 3.73 -9.84
CA LEU A 68 12.01 3.75 -9.40
C LEU A 68 12.08 3.78 -7.86
N TYR A 69 13.20 3.33 -7.33
CA TYR A 69 13.53 3.36 -5.92
C TYR A 69 14.86 4.04 -5.68
N GLY A 70 14.91 4.82 -4.62
CA GLY A 70 16.10 5.46 -4.09
C GLY A 70 15.75 6.51 -3.04
N SER A 71 16.78 7.12 -2.51
CA SER A 71 16.69 8.17 -1.50
C SER A 71 17.64 9.33 -1.85
N THR A 72 17.60 10.39 -1.07
CA THR A 72 18.54 11.50 -1.20
C THR A 72 19.99 11.02 -1.03
N GLU A 73 20.20 10.10 -0.11
CA GLU A 73 21.52 9.52 0.21
C GLU A 73 22.12 8.69 -0.94
N THR A 74 21.28 8.23 -1.85
CA THR A 74 21.68 7.41 -3.02
C THR A 74 21.59 8.18 -4.34
N ALA A 75 21.49 9.51 -4.29
CA ALA A 75 21.23 10.37 -5.45
C ALA A 75 20.01 9.87 -6.28
N VAL A 76 18.99 9.37 -5.62
CA VAL A 76 17.70 8.90 -6.14
C VAL A 76 17.74 7.53 -6.86
N PHE A 77 18.76 7.23 -7.61
CA PHE A 77 18.76 6.09 -8.53
C PHE A 77 19.41 4.84 -7.94
N VAL A 78 18.62 3.99 -7.28
CA VAL A 78 19.03 2.65 -6.83
C VAL A 78 18.50 1.60 -7.79
N CYS A 79 17.18 1.52 -7.96
CA CYS A 79 16.52 0.61 -8.88
C CYS A 79 15.60 1.37 -9.83
N LEU A 80 15.48 0.84 -11.04
CA LEU A 80 14.62 1.40 -12.09
C LEU A 80 14.01 0.27 -12.92
N GLN A 81 12.74 0.41 -13.27
CA GLN A 81 12.09 -0.55 -14.17
C GLN A 81 12.63 -0.39 -15.60
N PRO A 82 13.13 -1.48 -16.22
CA PRO A 82 13.56 -1.47 -17.62
C PRO A 82 12.36 -1.24 -18.57
N ASP A 83 12.67 -0.83 -19.81
CA ASP A 83 11.66 -0.81 -20.87
C ASP A 83 11.11 -2.22 -21.11
N HIS A 84 9.80 -2.31 -21.28
CA HIS A 84 9.07 -3.55 -21.57
C HIS A 84 9.00 -4.58 -20.43
N GLN A 85 9.48 -4.23 -19.23
CA GLN A 85 9.49 -5.08 -18.04
C GLN A 85 8.89 -4.37 -16.82
N ALA A 86 8.08 -3.34 -17.04
CA ALA A 86 7.49 -2.59 -15.95
C ALA A 86 6.32 -3.36 -15.32
N LYS A 87 6.39 -3.57 -14.00
CA LYS A 87 5.40 -4.27 -13.18
C LYS A 87 4.82 -3.32 -12.13
N PRO A 88 3.52 -3.42 -11.79
CA PRO A 88 2.89 -2.47 -10.86
C PRO A 88 3.36 -2.59 -9.40
N ASP A 89 3.95 -3.72 -9.02
CA ASP A 89 4.30 -4.07 -7.63
C ASP A 89 5.81 -4.14 -7.36
N THR A 90 6.64 -3.73 -8.32
CA THR A 90 8.10 -3.71 -8.19
C THR A 90 8.68 -2.33 -8.52
N VAL A 91 9.89 -2.07 -8.08
CA VAL A 91 10.63 -0.85 -8.41
C VAL A 91 11.75 -1.09 -9.44
N GLY A 92 11.77 -2.28 -10.05
CA GLY A 92 12.71 -2.65 -11.10
C GLY A 92 14.01 -3.29 -10.59
N VAL A 93 15.03 -3.23 -11.44
CA VAL A 93 16.35 -3.84 -11.20
C VAL A 93 17.37 -2.75 -10.82
N PRO A 94 18.50 -3.11 -10.19
CA PRO A 94 19.57 -2.15 -9.89
C PRO A 94 20.01 -1.38 -11.12
N CYS A 95 20.22 -0.07 -10.96
CA CYS A 95 20.77 0.78 -12.01
C CYS A 95 22.23 0.39 -12.32
N GLU A 96 22.73 0.76 -13.49
CA GLU A 96 24.11 0.49 -13.86
C GLU A 96 25.10 1.06 -12.83
N GLY A 97 26.05 0.26 -12.38
CA GLY A 97 27.01 0.60 -11.35
C GLY A 97 26.47 0.61 -9.91
N VAL A 98 25.23 0.19 -9.70
CA VAL A 98 24.63 0.04 -8.38
C VAL A 98 24.58 -1.44 -8.01
N GLU A 99 25.08 -1.77 -6.82
CA GLU A 99 24.95 -3.09 -6.22
C GLU A 99 23.94 -3.03 -5.08
N ILE A 100 23.08 -4.06 -4.99
CA ILE A 100 22.17 -4.25 -3.87
C ILE A 100 22.39 -5.62 -3.24
N LYS A 101 22.25 -5.71 -1.93
CA LYS A 101 22.15 -6.99 -1.22
C LYS A 101 21.09 -6.87 -0.12
N LEU A 102 20.59 -8.01 0.30
CA LEU A 102 19.66 -8.08 1.43
C LEU A 102 20.41 -8.61 2.65
N SER A 103 20.19 -7.97 3.79
CA SER A 103 20.67 -8.50 5.08
C SER A 103 19.81 -9.70 5.52
N ASP A 104 20.21 -10.37 6.57
CA ASP A 104 19.44 -11.48 7.18
C ASP A 104 18.06 -11.02 7.70
N SER A 105 17.93 -9.74 8.05
CA SER A 105 16.66 -9.13 8.44
C SER A 105 15.80 -8.69 7.25
N GLY A 106 16.28 -8.84 6.01
CA GLY A 106 15.60 -8.36 4.80
C GLY A 106 15.82 -6.88 4.50
N GLU A 107 16.74 -6.21 5.20
CA GLU A 107 17.11 -4.83 4.89
C GLU A 107 17.85 -4.73 3.56
N ILE A 108 17.49 -3.73 2.77
CA ILE A 108 18.14 -3.42 1.51
C ILE A 108 19.41 -2.61 1.80
N LEU A 109 20.55 -3.17 1.42
CA LEU A 109 21.85 -2.52 1.49
C LEU A 109 22.28 -2.13 0.08
N VAL A 110 22.80 -0.91 -0.07
CA VAL A 110 23.14 -0.32 -1.37
C VAL A 110 24.62 0.05 -1.40
N LYS A 111 25.29 -0.26 -2.51
CA LYS A 111 26.61 0.24 -2.84
C LYS A 111 26.55 0.89 -4.21
N SER A 112 26.94 2.16 -4.30
CA SER A 112 26.75 2.96 -5.50
C SER A 112 27.76 4.12 -5.55
N PRO A 113 28.21 4.54 -6.74
CA PRO A 113 29.02 5.76 -6.87
C PRO A 113 28.26 7.04 -6.49
N GLY A 114 26.92 6.98 -6.43
CA GLY A 114 26.05 8.09 -6.04
C GLY A 114 25.76 8.20 -4.55
N LEU A 115 26.39 7.36 -3.69
CA LEU A 115 26.16 7.43 -2.25
C LEU A 115 26.65 8.74 -1.62
N LEU A 116 25.90 9.21 -0.60
CA LEU A 116 26.35 10.33 0.23
C LEU A 116 27.75 10.05 0.79
N LYS A 117 28.56 11.10 0.93
CA LYS A 117 29.86 11.01 1.59
C LYS A 117 29.73 11.05 3.10
N ALA A 118 28.87 11.92 3.61
CA ALA A 118 28.56 12.07 5.02
C ALA A 118 27.33 12.97 5.21
N TYR A 119 26.67 12.85 6.34
CA TYR A 119 25.74 13.87 6.82
C TYR A 119 26.50 15.08 7.37
N TYR A 120 26.05 16.27 6.98
CA TYR A 120 26.71 17.51 7.35
C TYR A 120 26.77 17.69 8.86
N LYS A 121 28.00 17.83 9.40
CA LYS A 121 28.30 17.99 10.84
C LYS A 121 27.68 16.91 11.74
N ASN A 122 27.40 15.71 11.21
CA ASN A 122 26.85 14.59 11.97
C ASN A 122 27.59 13.29 11.64
N PRO A 123 28.81 13.09 12.18
CA PRO A 123 29.59 11.88 11.91
C PRO A 123 28.96 10.63 12.53
N GLU A 124 28.24 10.75 13.64
CA GLU A 124 27.56 9.64 14.30
C GLU A 124 26.48 9.05 13.39
N ALA A 125 25.53 9.87 12.92
CA ALA A 125 24.53 9.41 11.97
C ALA A 125 25.13 8.88 10.66
N THR A 126 26.30 9.39 10.24
CA THR A 126 26.98 8.85 9.07
C THR A 126 27.51 7.45 9.33
N ALA A 127 28.11 7.20 10.50
CA ALA A 127 28.63 5.90 10.89
C ALA A 127 27.52 4.85 11.12
N GLU A 128 26.31 5.28 11.49
CA GLU A 128 25.16 4.39 11.62
C GLU A 128 24.67 3.83 10.28
N VAL A 129 24.81 4.59 9.19
CA VAL A 129 24.24 4.19 7.90
C VAL A 129 25.26 3.72 6.87
N LEU A 130 26.55 4.05 7.05
CA LEU A 130 27.62 3.65 6.13
C LEU A 130 28.58 2.66 6.80
N THR A 131 28.72 1.48 6.20
CA THR A 131 29.70 0.50 6.65
C THR A 131 31.10 0.84 6.14
N ALA A 132 32.14 0.29 6.79
CA ALA A 132 33.54 0.53 6.41
C ALA A 132 33.89 0.02 4.99
N ASP A 133 33.17 -0.99 4.49
CA ASP A 133 33.31 -1.55 3.15
C ASP A 133 32.40 -0.88 2.10
N GLY A 134 31.74 0.21 2.48
CA GLY A 134 31.02 1.12 1.57
C GLY A 134 29.57 0.73 1.25
N TRP A 135 28.93 -0.06 2.10
CA TRP A 135 27.50 -0.31 2.00
C TRP A 135 26.71 0.73 2.80
N TYR A 136 25.59 1.16 2.22
CA TYR A 136 24.62 2.04 2.82
C TYR A 136 23.41 1.26 3.32
N HIS A 137 23.07 1.43 4.59
CA HIS A 137 21.88 0.93 5.24
C HIS A 137 20.68 1.81 4.92
N THR A 138 19.75 1.31 4.09
CA THR A 138 18.58 2.11 3.68
C THR A 138 17.50 2.20 4.74
N SER A 139 17.51 1.30 5.70
CA SER A 139 16.42 1.05 6.66
C SER A 139 15.10 0.63 5.98
N ASP A 140 15.10 0.32 4.69
CA ASP A 140 13.97 -0.22 3.96
C ASP A 140 14.10 -1.74 3.86
N ALA A 141 13.01 -2.47 4.06
CA ALA A 141 12.92 -3.91 3.88
C ALA A 141 12.33 -4.23 2.51
N GLY A 142 12.84 -5.30 1.89
CA GLY A 142 12.38 -5.74 0.59
C GLY A 142 12.91 -7.12 0.23
N PHE A 143 12.57 -7.55 -0.97
CA PHE A 143 13.11 -8.79 -1.56
C PHE A 143 13.13 -8.70 -3.08
N LEU A 144 13.94 -9.55 -3.70
CA LEU A 144 13.97 -9.70 -5.15
C LEU A 144 12.92 -10.74 -5.58
N ASP A 145 12.17 -10.43 -6.64
CA ASP A 145 11.31 -11.41 -7.30
C ASP A 145 12.14 -12.34 -8.21
N ASN A 146 11.47 -13.32 -8.83
CA ASN A 146 12.12 -14.32 -9.69
C ASN A 146 12.77 -13.72 -10.95
N ASP A 147 12.40 -12.51 -11.35
CA ASP A 147 12.97 -11.79 -12.49
C ASP A 147 14.06 -10.80 -12.06
N GLY A 148 14.43 -10.78 -10.77
CA GLY A 148 15.42 -9.88 -10.18
C GLY A 148 14.95 -8.48 -9.93
N HIS A 149 13.64 -8.21 -10.00
CA HIS A 149 13.07 -6.93 -9.62
C HIS A 149 12.95 -6.80 -8.11
N LEU A 150 13.32 -5.65 -7.58
CA LEU A 150 13.17 -5.33 -6.17
C LEU A 150 11.71 -5.00 -5.83
N LYS A 151 11.18 -5.64 -4.79
CA LYS A 151 9.94 -5.27 -4.10
C LYS A 151 10.27 -4.64 -2.77
N ILE A 152 9.77 -3.43 -2.54
CA ILE A 152 9.82 -2.76 -1.24
C ILE A 152 8.57 -3.16 -0.46
N ILE A 153 8.73 -3.54 0.80
CA ILE A 153 7.61 -3.99 1.63
C ILE A 153 7.29 -3.02 2.76
N ASP A 154 8.31 -2.51 3.48
CA ASP A 154 8.14 -1.57 4.58
C ASP A 154 9.49 -1.02 5.04
N ARG A 155 9.51 -0.22 6.13
CA ARG A 155 10.74 0.04 6.89
C ARG A 155 11.10 -1.18 7.74
N VAL A 156 12.39 -1.49 7.83
CA VAL A 156 12.88 -2.66 8.62
C VAL A 156 12.32 -2.68 10.04
N LYS A 157 12.29 -1.53 10.71
CA LYS A 157 11.76 -1.40 12.08
C LYS A 157 10.26 -1.63 12.21
N ASP A 158 9.53 -1.53 11.08
CA ASP A 158 8.06 -1.65 11.05
C ASP A 158 7.64 -3.06 10.55
N VAL A 159 8.60 -3.84 10.02
CA VAL A 159 8.38 -5.26 9.67
C VAL A 159 8.42 -6.08 10.94
N GLY A 160 7.29 -6.68 11.28
CA GLY A 160 7.14 -7.60 12.40
C GLY A 160 7.03 -9.05 11.97
N ARG A 161 6.67 -9.89 12.93
CA ARG A 161 6.36 -11.32 12.72
C ARG A 161 5.10 -11.69 13.46
N LEU A 162 4.31 -12.54 12.83
CA LEU A 162 3.20 -13.17 13.52
C LEU A 162 3.73 -14.17 14.56
N ALA A 163 3.01 -14.32 15.68
CA ALA A 163 3.37 -15.23 16.76
C ALA A 163 2.19 -16.11 17.14
N GLY A 164 2.39 -17.41 17.05
CA GLY A 164 1.37 -18.42 17.31
C GLY A 164 0.44 -18.73 16.13
N GLY A 165 -0.38 -19.75 16.28
CA GLY A 165 -1.31 -20.21 15.25
C GLY A 165 -0.62 -20.90 14.07
N SER A 166 -1.34 -20.98 12.94
CA SER A 166 -0.85 -21.63 11.71
C SER A 166 0.19 -20.79 10.95
N ASN A 167 0.31 -19.50 11.25
CA ASN A 167 1.19 -18.57 10.56
C ASN A 167 2.36 -18.10 11.46
N ASP A 168 2.71 -18.88 12.48
CA ASP A 168 3.79 -18.55 13.40
C ASP A 168 5.11 -18.25 12.65
N GLY A 169 5.75 -17.14 13.01
CA GLY A 169 6.98 -16.64 12.36
C GLY A 169 6.77 -16.01 10.98
N ALA A 170 5.57 -16.01 10.42
CA ALA A 170 5.31 -15.36 9.14
C ALA A 170 5.63 -13.86 9.21
N MET A 171 6.22 -13.34 8.13
CA MET A 171 6.53 -11.92 8.01
C MET A 171 5.25 -11.08 8.06
N PHE A 172 5.26 -10.01 8.83
CA PHE A 172 4.19 -9.03 8.89
C PHE A 172 4.71 -7.66 8.44
N ALA A 173 4.26 -7.22 7.27
CA ALA A 173 4.61 -5.93 6.69
C ALA A 173 3.36 -5.02 6.63
N PRO A 174 3.07 -4.27 7.71
CA PRO A 174 1.82 -3.54 7.83
C PRO A 174 1.60 -2.52 6.73
N LYS A 175 2.61 -1.75 6.36
CA LYS A 175 2.50 -0.73 5.33
C LYS A 175 2.22 -1.30 3.95
N TYR A 176 2.78 -2.48 3.64
CA TYR A 176 2.50 -3.16 2.38
C TYR A 176 1.00 -3.51 2.27
N ILE A 177 0.41 -4.02 3.36
CA ILE A 177 -1.01 -4.37 3.44
C ILE A 177 -1.87 -3.10 3.36
N GLU A 178 -1.53 -2.07 4.16
CA GLU A 178 -2.23 -0.79 4.21
C GLU A 178 -2.25 -0.10 2.84
N ASN A 179 -1.11 -0.05 2.14
CA ASN A 179 -1.00 0.52 0.81
C ASN A 179 -1.86 -0.24 -0.21
N LYS A 180 -1.86 -1.59 -0.17
CA LYS A 180 -2.74 -2.38 -1.05
C LYS A 180 -4.22 -2.07 -0.80
N LEU A 181 -4.64 -1.88 0.44
CA LEU A 181 -6.02 -1.51 0.77
C LEU A 181 -6.36 -0.09 0.30
N LYS A 182 -5.45 0.85 0.44
CA LYS A 182 -5.63 2.25 0.02
C LYS A 182 -5.67 2.45 -1.50
N PHE A 183 -5.35 1.43 -2.29
CA PHE A 183 -5.57 1.48 -3.73
C PHE A 183 -7.04 1.36 -4.14
N PHE A 184 -7.91 0.90 -3.25
CA PHE A 184 -9.34 0.91 -3.47
C PHE A 184 -9.91 2.32 -3.17
N PRO A 185 -10.58 2.98 -4.14
CA PRO A 185 -11.09 4.34 -3.96
C PRO A 185 -12.06 4.52 -2.79
N VAL A 186 -12.64 3.42 -2.32
CA VAL A 186 -13.61 3.38 -1.22
C VAL A 186 -12.95 3.31 0.17
N ILE A 187 -11.64 3.08 0.22
CA ILE A 187 -10.85 3.02 1.48
C ILE A 187 -9.95 4.25 1.55
N LYS A 188 -10.19 5.11 2.55
CA LYS A 188 -9.39 6.31 2.80
C LYS A 188 -8.10 5.99 3.56
N GLU A 189 -8.24 5.24 4.67
CA GLU A 189 -7.13 4.80 5.49
C GLU A 189 -7.32 3.38 5.98
N ALA A 190 -6.20 2.71 6.21
CA ALA A 190 -6.13 1.37 6.77
C ALA A 190 -5.01 1.31 7.81
N VAL A 191 -5.24 0.63 8.92
CA VAL A 191 -4.25 0.39 9.97
C VAL A 191 -4.19 -1.09 10.26
N ALA A 192 -3.09 -1.73 9.88
CA ALA A 192 -2.90 -3.16 10.06
C ALA A 192 -2.16 -3.46 11.37
N PHE A 193 -2.61 -4.48 12.07
CA PHE A 193 -2.06 -5.01 13.32
C PHE A 193 -1.79 -6.50 13.16
N GLY A 194 -0.68 -7.00 13.71
CA GLY A 194 -0.28 -8.40 13.57
C GLY A 194 1.03 -8.74 14.27
N ASP A 195 1.90 -7.77 14.51
CA ASP A 195 3.20 -8.03 15.15
C ASP A 195 3.03 -8.64 16.54
N GLY A 196 3.67 -9.80 16.75
CA GLY A 196 3.52 -10.58 17.99
C GLY A 196 2.14 -11.18 18.24
N ARG A 197 1.26 -11.18 17.23
CA ARG A 197 -0.10 -11.74 17.29
C ARG A 197 -0.26 -12.93 16.34
N ASP A 198 -1.28 -13.76 16.55
CA ASP A 198 -1.52 -14.99 15.79
C ASP A 198 -2.06 -14.77 14.36
N ARG A 199 -2.50 -13.56 14.05
CA ARG A 199 -3.12 -13.21 12.78
C ARG A 199 -3.06 -11.71 12.49
N VAL A 200 -3.32 -11.33 11.23
CA VAL A 200 -3.47 -9.93 10.85
C VAL A 200 -4.93 -9.50 11.00
N CYS A 201 -5.12 -8.36 11.69
CA CYS A 201 -6.39 -7.67 11.80
C CYS A 201 -6.23 -6.23 11.30
N VAL A 202 -7.32 -5.63 10.78
CA VAL A 202 -7.27 -4.28 10.18
C VAL A 202 -8.40 -3.41 10.71
N MET A 203 -8.08 -2.15 11.02
CA MET A 203 -9.06 -1.08 11.21
C MET A 203 -9.08 -0.22 9.94
N LEU A 204 -10.28 0.10 9.43
CA LEU A 204 -10.47 0.84 8.19
C LEU A 204 -11.17 2.18 8.41
N ASN A 205 -10.81 3.17 7.62
CA ASN A 205 -11.69 4.30 7.32
C ASN A 205 -12.19 4.19 5.88
N ILE A 206 -13.48 4.40 5.69
CA ILE A 206 -14.06 4.57 4.35
C ILE A 206 -13.71 5.95 3.80
N ASP A 207 -13.58 6.06 2.47
CA ASP A 207 -13.65 7.36 1.81
C ASP A 207 -15.12 7.80 1.76
N PHE A 208 -15.45 8.82 2.54
CA PHE A 208 -16.84 9.24 2.74
C PHE A 208 -17.52 9.67 1.44
N ASP A 209 -16.80 10.38 0.57
CA ASP A 209 -17.35 10.85 -0.70
C ASP A 209 -17.55 9.69 -1.69
N ALA A 210 -16.57 8.81 -1.81
CA ALA A 210 -16.65 7.68 -2.72
C ALA A 210 -17.73 6.67 -2.30
N VAL A 211 -17.78 6.32 -1.00
CA VAL A 211 -18.79 5.40 -0.47
C VAL A 211 -20.18 6.05 -0.41
N GLY A 212 -20.26 7.34 -0.12
CA GLY A 212 -21.51 8.12 -0.19
C GLY A 212 -22.11 8.10 -1.60
N ASN A 213 -21.31 8.44 -2.60
CA ASN A 213 -21.74 8.35 -4.02
C ASN A 213 -22.14 6.91 -4.43
N TRP A 214 -21.45 5.91 -3.91
CA TRP A 214 -21.78 4.51 -4.15
C TRP A 214 -23.13 4.12 -3.49
N ALA A 215 -23.41 4.60 -2.28
CA ALA A 215 -24.65 4.40 -1.55
C ALA A 215 -25.83 5.11 -2.22
N GLU A 216 -25.66 6.36 -2.62
CA GLU A 216 -26.69 7.16 -3.32
C GLU A 216 -27.15 6.51 -4.62
N ARG A 217 -26.20 6.01 -5.43
CA ARG A 217 -26.51 5.27 -6.66
C ARG A 217 -27.35 4.00 -6.45
N ARG A 218 -27.38 3.50 -5.19
CA ARG A 218 -28.16 2.31 -4.77
C ARG A 218 -29.42 2.68 -4.00
N GLY A 219 -29.71 3.98 -3.85
CA GLY A 219 -30.85 4.48 -3.10
C GLY A 219 -30.76 4.18 -1.60
N MET A 220 -29.53 4.03 -1.06
CA MET A 220 -29.28 3.74 0.35
C MET A 220 -29.20 5.05 1.14
N PRO A 221 -30.15 5.33 2.04
CA PRO A 221 -30.10 6.51 2.88
C PRO A 221 -29.08 6.36 4.02
N TYR A 222 -28.40 7.44 4.38
CA TYR A 222 -27.52 7.53 5.53
C TYR A 222 -27.54 8.94 6.14
N ALA A 223 -27.28 9.04 7.45
CA ALA A 223 -27.33 10.29 8.17
C ALA A 223 -25.96 11.00 8.29
N GLY A 224 -24.86 10.29 8.03
CA GLY A 224 -23.49 10.78 8.13
C GLY A 224 -22.47 9.67 8.13
N TYR A 225 -21.19 10.00 8.42
CA TYR A 225 -20.08 9.05 8.34
C TYR A 225 -20.32 7.80 9.19
N THR A 226 -20.65 7.97 10.48
CA THR A 226 -20.81 6.84 11.41
C THR A 226 -21.92 5.89 10.98
N ASP A 227 -23.06 6.42 10.51
CA ASP A 227 -24.18 5.60 10.03
C ASP A 227 -23.79 4.87 8.72
N LEU A 228 -23.15 5.58 7.77
CA LEU A 228 -22.71 4.99 6.52
C LEU A 228 -21.66 3.89 6.76
N ALA A 229 -20.68 4.14 7.61
CA ALA A 229 -19.60 3.23 7.95
C ALA A 229 -20.07 1.92 8.59
N GLN A 230 -21.24 1.92 9.24
CA GLN A 230 -21.78 0.74 9.93
C GLN A 230 -22.88 0.02 9.12
N LYS A 231 -23.18 0.45 7.90
CA LYS A 231 -24.12 -0.24 7.01
C LYS A 231 -23.60 -1.65 6.65
N PRO A 232 -24.43 -2.69 6.72
CA PRO A 232 -24.03 -4.05 6.32
C PRO A 232 -23.48 -4.11 4.89
N GLU A 233 -24.07 -3.36 3.98
CA GLU A 233 -23.66 -3.31 2.57
C GLU A 233 -22.27 -2.69 2.41
N VAL A 234 -21.90 -1.72 3.26
CA VAL A 234 -20.55 -1.13 3.29
C VAL A 234 -19.55 -2.13 3.85
N TYR A 235 -19.94 -2.93 4.87
CA TYR A 235 -19.09 -4.03 5.36
C TYR A 235 -18.83 -5.08 4.28
N GLU A 236 -19.82 -5.47 3.47
CA GLU A 236 -19.61 -6.40 2.36
C GLU A 236 -18.71 -5.76 1.28
N LEU A 237 -18.88 -4.47 0.96
CA LEU A 237 -18.00 -3.75 0.05
C LEU A 237 -16.53 -3.74 0.53
N MET A 238 -16.31 -3.44 1.82
CA MET A 238 -14.97 -3.50 2.41
C MET A 238 -14.40 -4.91 2.37
N LYS A 239 -15.20 -5.91 2.74
CA LYS A 239 -14.81 -7.32 2.73
C LYS A 239 -14.37 -7.79 1.35
N ASP A 240 -15.05 -7.36 0.29
CA ASP A 240 -14.64 -7.65 -1.09
C ASP A 240 -13.26 -7.07 -1.41
N CYS A 241 -12.98 -5.83 -0.98
CA CYS A 241 -11.65 -5.23 -1.13
C CYS A 241 -10.57 -6.02 -0.39
N LEU A 242 -10.82 -6.38 0.88
CA LEU A 242 -9.88 -7.13 1.70
C LEU A 242 -9.61 -8.53 1.14
N GLN A 243 -10.64 -9.20 0.61
CA GLN A 243 -10.47 -10.51 -0.02
C GLN A 243 -9.65 -10.45 -1.30
N GLN A 244 -9.74 -9.37 -2.08
CA GLN A 244 -8.85 -9.16 -3.23
C GLN A 244 -7.39 -8.99 -2.78
N VAL A 245 -7.15 -8.22 -1.71
CA VAL A 245 -5.80 -8.12 -1.12
C VAL A 245 -5.31 -9.47 -0.63
N ASN A 246 -6.14 -10.25 0.07
CA ASN A 246 -5.77 -11.58 0.53
C ASN A 246 -5.45 -12.54 -0.62
N ALA A 247 -6.22 -12.49 -1.72
CA ALA A 247 -5.94 -13.26 -2.92
C ALA A 247 -4.60 -12.90 -3.58
N ASP A 248 -4.21 -11.62 -3.50
CA ASP A 248 -2.89 -11.17 -3.96
C ASP A 248 -1.76 -11.65 -3.03
N LEU A 249 -1.96 -11.49 -1.71
CA LEU A 249 -0.98 -11.94 -0.71
C LEU A 249 -0.75 -13.45 -0.78
N SER A 250 -1.79 -14.24 -1.05
CA SER A 250 -1.69 -15.71 -1.14
C SER A 250 -0.79 -16.21 -2.28
N ARG A 251 -0.51 -15.36 -3.27
CA ARG A 251 0.37 -15.67 -4.42
C ARG A 251 1.84 -15.38 -4.17
N ASP A 252 2.16 -14.71 -3.07
CA ASP A 252 3.52 -14.35 -2.70
C ASP A 252 3.98 -15.24 -1.54
N ASP A 253 4.98 -16.09 -1.75
CA ASP A 253 5.44 -17.07 -0.77
C ASP A 253 5.88 -16.43 0.56
N LYS A 254 6.39 -15.19 0.53
CA LYS A 254 6.85 -14.49 1.73
C LYS A 254 5.73 -13.79 2.48
N LEU A 255 4.65 -13.43 1.79
CA LEU A 255 3.55 -12.63 2.34
C LEU A 255 2.26 -13.42 2.52
N SER A 256 2.21 -14.67 2.04
CA SER A 256 1.01 -15.53 2.10
C SER A 256 0.48 -15.76 3.51
N GLY A 257 1.36 -15.73 4.52
CA GLY A 257 0.98 -15.82 5.94
C GLY A 257 0.39 -14.52 6.52
N SER A 258 0.57 -13.38 5.84
CA SER A 258 0.13 -12.06 6.30
C SER A 258 -1.27 -11.68 5.81
N GLN A 259 -2.10 -12.63 5.43
CA GLN A 259 -3.47 -12.37 5.02
C GLN A 259 -4.31 -11.83 6.17
N ILE A 260 -5.24 -10.94 5.83
CA ILE A 260 -6.14 -10.29 6.79
C ILE A 260 -7.22 -11.28 7.20
N HIS A 261 -7.35 -11.54 8.48
CA HIS A 261 -8.37 -12.45 9.04
C HIS A 261 -9.63 -11.74 9.47
N ARG A 262 -9.49 -10.55 10.08
CA ARG A 262 -10.61 -9.80 10.63
C ARG A 262 -10.44 -8.30 10.44
N PHE A 263 -11.56 -7.59 10.36
CA PHE A 263 -11.56 -6.14 10.24
C PHE A 263 -12.76 -5.50 10.93
N LEU A 264 -12.63 -4.20 11.16
CA LEU A 264 -13.73 -3.31 11.51
C LEU A 264 -13.58 -1.98 10.75
N VAL A 265 -14.68 -1.25 10.62
CA VAL A 265 -14.69 0.10 10.08
C VAL A 265 -14.87 1.07 11.24
N LEU A 266 -13.93 2.02 11.37
CA LEU A 266 -13.97 3.04 12.43
C LEU A 266 -15.19 3.95 12.26
N HIS A 267 -15.70 4.43 13.37
CA HIS A 267 -16.91 5.29 13.44
C HIS A 267 -16.66 6.76 13.07
N LYS A 268 -15.40 7.14 12.92
CA LYS A 268 -14.95 8.46 12.47
C LYS A 268 -13.70 8.30 11.61
N GLU A 269 -13.40 9.30 10.81
CA GLU A 269 -12.12 9.39 10.13
C GLU A 269 -10.98 9.64 11.12
N LEU A 270 -9.79 9.14 10.77
CA LEU A 270 -8.56 9.46 11.50
C LEU A 270 -8.19 10.92 11.24
N ASP A 271 -7.77 11.61 12.30
CA ASP A 271 -7.50 13.04 12.27
C ASP A 271 -6.12 13.37 12.85
N ALA A 272 -5.50 14.43 12.30
CA ALA A 272 -4.21 14.92 12.77
C ALA A 272 -4.32 15.68 14.09
N ASP A 273 -5.42 16.41 14.31
CA ASP A 273 -5.66 17.18 15.54
C ASP A 273 -5.97 16.27 16.73
N ASP A 274 -6.54 15.09 16.45
CA ASP A 274 -6.71 14.01 17.43
C ASP A 274 -5.41 13.21 17.68
N GLY A 275 -4.32 13.55 17.00
CA GLY A 275 -3.02 12.90 17.12
C GLY A 275 -2.92 11.54 16.42
N GLU A 276 -3.92 11.14 15.64
CA GLU A 276 -3.98 9.84 14.95
C GLU A 276 -3.15 9.82 13.67
N LEU A 277 -3.02 10.99 13.04
CA LEU A 277 -2.16 11.22 11.89
C LEU A 277 -1.04 12.20 12.25
N THR A 278 0.05 12.14 11.51
CA THR A 278 1.07 13.20 11.53
C THR A 278 0.57 14.40 10.71
N ARG A 279 1.28 15.56 10.83
CA ARG A 279 1.02 16.74 9.99
C ARG A 279 1.18 16.49 8.48
N THR A 280 1.83 15.39 8.11
CA THR A 280 2.00 14.94 6.72
C THR A 280 1.05 13.78 6.38
N ASN A 281 -0.05 13.65 7.11
CA ASN A 281 -1.10 12.63 6.94
C ASN A 281 -0.58 11.16 6.96
N LYS A 282 0.46 10.90 7.77
CA LYS A 282 0.92 9.52 8.00
C LYS A 282 0.31 8.97 9.28
N VAL A 283 -0.23 7.76 9.18
CA VAL A 283 -0.85 7.02 10.29
C VAL A 283 0.17 6.79 11.43
N ARG A 284 -0.24 7.08 12.66
CA ARG A 284 0.52 6.82 13.88
C ARG A 284 0.03 5.53 14.53
N ARG A 285 0.41 4.37 13.94
CA ARG A 285 -0.10 3.04 14.33
C ARG A 285 -0.04 2.75 15.83
N GLY A 286 1.08 3.03 16.49
CA GLY A 286 1.21 2.83 17.93
C GLY A 286 0.16 3.62 18.73
N PHE A 287 0.02 4.92 18.41
CA PHE A 287 -0.98 5.78 19.05
C PHE A 287 -2.42 5.29 18.79
N ILE A 288 -2.72 4.82 17.57
CA ILE A 288 -4.02 4.26 17.22
C ILE A 288 -4.27 2.95 17.99
N GLY A 289 -3.24 2.08 18.10
CA GLY A 289 -3.33 0.86 18.89
C GLY A 289 -3.67 1.13 20.36
N ASP A 290 -3.06 2.15 20.95
CA ASP A 290 -3.34 2.56 22.33
C ASP A 290 -4.73 3.20 22.47
N LYS A 291 -5.06 4.16 21.61
CA LYS A 291 -6.35 4.90 21.65
C LYS A 291 -7.54 3.98 21.43
N TYR A 292 -7.42 3.06 20.50
CA TYR A 292 -8.45 2.09 20.12
C TYR A 292 -8.20 0.68 20.67
N GLY A 293 -7.45 0.56 21.77
CA GLY A 293 -7.07 -0.72 22.36
C GLY A 293 -8.23 -1.67 22.62
N VAL A 294 -9.38 -1.15 23.04
CA VAL A 294 -10.62 -1.94 23.25
C VAL A 294 -11.09 -2.59 21.94
N LEU A 295 -11.03 -1.87 20.82
CA LEU A 295 -11.38 -2.40 19.49
C LEU A 295 -10.33 -3.41 19.01
N LEU A 296 -9.05 -3.12 19.24
CA LEU A 296 -7.95 -3.99 18.89
C LEU A 296 -8.08 -5.35 19.60
N GLU A 297 -8.31 -5.35 20.90
CA GLU A 297 -8.50 -6.60 21.65
C GLU A 297 -9.78 -7.35 21.20
N ALA A 298 -10.87 -6.65 20.89
CA ALA A 298 -12.08 -7.27 20.38
C ALA A 298 -11.86 -8.00 19.03
N LEU A 299 -11.01 -7.44 18.15
CA LEU A 299 -10.60 -8.10 16.90
C LEU A 299 -9.94 -9.46 17.16
N TYR A 300 -9.06 -9.55 18.17
CA TYR A 300 -8.34 -10.79 18.49
C TYR A 300 -9.15 -11.75 19.35
N GLN A 301 -10.12 -11.26 20.16
CA GLN A 301 -10.97 -12.09 21.04
C GLN A 301 -12.15 -12.78 20.32
N GLY A 302 -12.29 -12.59 19.00
CA GLY A 302 -13.38 -13.23 18.24
C GLY A 302 -14.76 -12.61 18.46
N ARG A 303 -14.82 -11.36 18.99
CA ARG A 303 -16.10 -10.66 19.15
C ARG A 303 -16.68 -10.29 17.78
N THR A 304 -18.00 -10.22 17.68
CA THR A 304 -18.72 -9.80 16.46
C THR A 304 -19.03 -8.31 16.44
N GLU A 305 -18.99 -7.68 17.62
CA GLU A 305 -19.19 -6.23 17.78
C GLU A 305 -18.45 -5.73 19.02
N GLN A 306 -18.16 -4.42 19.05
CA GLN A 306 -17.58 -3.75 20.21
C GLN A 306 -18.08 -2.32 20.31
N HIS A 307 -18.59 -1.96 21.50
CA HIS A 307 -18.91 -0.56 21.82
C HIS A 307 -17.65 0.23 22.15
N ILE A 308 -17.60 1.47 21.67
CA ILE A 308 -16.52 2.42 21.97
C ILE A 308 -17.06 3.83 22.19
N GLU A 309 -16.42 4.54 23.10
CA GLU A 309 -16.57 5.99 23.30
C GLU A 309 -15.22 6.65 23.05
N THR A 310 -15.20 7.61 22.13
CA THR A 310 -13.96 8.31 21.72
C THR A 310 -14.14 9.80 21.93
N GLN A 311 -13.21 10.42 22.65
CA GLN A 311 -13.12 11.88 22.69
C GLN A 311 -12.60 12.37 21.33
N VAL A 312 -13.29 13.38 20.80
CA VAL A 312 -12.91 14.08 19.57
C VAL A 312 -12.74 15.55 19.84
N ARG A 313 -11.80 16.17 19.15
CA ARG A 313 -11.61 17.62 19.16
C ARG A 313 -12.15 18.20 17.86
N PHE A 314 -13.08 19.12 17.96
CA PHE A 314 -13.63 19.85 16.81
C PHE A 314 -12.70 20.98 16.38
N GLU A 315 -12.78 21.41 15.11
CA GLU A 315 -11.99 22.51 14.54
C GLU A 315 -12.12 23.83 15.34
N ASP A 316 -13.25 24.06 16.01
CA ASP A 316 -13.48 25.23 16.88
C ASP A 316 -12.86 25.09 18.28
N GLY A 317 -12.10 24.01 18.53
CA GLY A 317 -11.42 23.73 19.80
C GLY A 317 -12.29 23.09 20.88
N ARG A 318 -13.58 22.88 20.63
CA ARG A 318 -14.45 22.14 21.56
C ARG A 318 -14.09 20.65 21.55
N THR A 319 -14.29 20.03 22.70
CA THR A 319 -14.19 18.57 22.81
C THR A 319 -15.59 17.96 22.90
N GLY A 320 -15.81 16.84 22.23
CA GLY A 320 -17.02 16.06 22.29
C GLY A 320 -16.71 14.58 22.48
N VAL A 321 -17.75 13.79 22.71
CA VAL A 321 -17.65 12.33 22.76
C VAL A 321 -18.49 11.76 21.63
N VAL A 322 -17.87 10.90 20.83
CA VAL A 322 -18.56 10.11 19.81
C VAL A 322 -18.61 8.67 20.33
N SER A 323 -19.80 8.11 20.45
CA SER A 323 -19.99 6.72 20.84
C SER A 323 -20.64 5.93 19.72
N ALA A 324 -20.19 4.71 19.52
CA ALA A 324 -20.74 3.79 18.51
C ALA A 324 -20.51 2.34 18.92
N THR A 325 -21.37 1.45 18.45
CA THR A 325 -21.12 0.01 18.47
C THR A 325 -20.66 -0.39 17.06
N LEU A 326 -19.43 -0.86 16.95
CA LEU A 326 -18.81 -1.21 15.67
C LEU A 326 -18.93 -2.71 15.44
N GLN A 327 -19.34 -3.08 14.24
CA GLN A 327 -19.30 -4.46 13.80
C GLN A 327 -17.87 -4.94 13.57
N ILE A 328 -17.62 -6.21 13.79
CA ILE A 328 -16.35 -6.87 13.48
C ILE A 328 -16.65 -8.05 12.56
N ALA A 329 -16.02 -8.06 11.40
CA ALA A 329 -16.26 -9.06 10.37
C ALA A 329 -15.02 -9.90 10.08
N ASP A 330 -15.25 -11.15 9.69
CA ASP A 330 -14.21 -12.08 9.26
C ASP A 330 -13.98 -11.97 7.75
N CYS A 331 -12.72 -12.14 7.35
CA CYS A 331 -12.31 -12.20 5.95
C CYS A 331 -11.99 -13.63 5.53
N LYS A 332 -12.23 -13.94 4.27
CA LYS A 332 -11.76 -15.20 3.68
C LYS A 332 -10.23 -15.16 3.53
N VAL A 333 -9.59 -16.20 4.02
CA VAL A 333 -8.17 -16.48 3.82
C VAL A 333 -8.03 -17.55 2.74
N PHE A 334 -7.03 -17.40 1.88
CA PHE A 334 -6.75 -18.30 0.75
C PHE A 334 -5.55 -19.18 1.07
N SER A 335 -5.57 -20.41 0.62
CA SER A 335 -4.39 -21.27 0.68
C SER A 335 -3.25 -20.66 -0.13
N PRO A 336 -1.99 -20.69 0.36
CA PRO A 336 -0.85 -20.23 -0.41
C PRO A 336 -0.84 -20.93 -1.77
N MET A 337 -0.78 -20.16 -2.84
CA MET A 337 -0.58 -20.69 -4.18
C MET A 337 0.92 -20.82 -4.41
N HIS A 338 1.50 -21.98 -4.06
CA HIS A 338 2.85 -22.27 -4.45
C HIS A 338 2.96 -22.15 -5.98
N ALA A 339 3.87 -21.31 -6.47
CA ALA A 339 4.19 -21.30 -7.88
C ALA A 339 4.55 -22.76 -8.25
N ALA A 340 3.78 -23.36 -9.17
CA ALA A 340 4.13 -24.65 -9.71
C ALA A 340 5.55 -24.57 -10.26
N ALA A 341 6.45 -25.37 -9.71
CA ALA A 341 7.87 -25.43 -10.03
C ALA A 341 8.08 -25.77 -11.49
#